data_0eea04aa1ff21fa7721c1c437e1eb7fb
#
_entry.id   0eea04aa1ff21fa7721c1c437e1eb7fb
#
_cell.length_a   1.000
_cell.length_b   1.000
_cell.length_c   1.000
_cell.angle_alpha   90.00
_cell.angle_beta   90.00
_cell.angle_gamma   90.00
#
_symmetry.space_group_name_H-M   'P 1'
#
loop_
_entity.id
_entity.type
_entity.pdbx_description
1 polymer ?
#
loop_
_entity_poly.entity_id
_entity_poly.type
_entity_poly.pdbx_seq_one_letter_code
_entity_poly.pdbx_strand_id
1 'polypeptide(L)'
;MTTEPTTAAAPADPLAALRAAAQERTRARDAAKAADAERRAAEARPKRSAAELKEIVRRGQAELHGPGWPGASPDATREATAEEVVAWAAREFGDSVAVACSMADAVLPHVVAAIKPWVDVLFLDTGYHFAETYGTRDAVETSMDVTIVDITPRQTVAEQDAAHGKDLWSRDPGLCCQLRKVEPLHDRLAGYEVWVTGVRREEAPTRSATPLVTWDEKNGLVKINPLAAWTFDELLAYATKHQVILNPLLNDGYPSIGCAPCTRRVAPGEDPRSGRWAGLDKTECGLHV
;
A
#
# COMPACT_ATOMS: atom_id res chain seq x y z
N MET A 1 -73.02 -12.61 14.64
CA MET A 1 -72.06 -11.80 13.84
C MET A 1 -70.79 -11.66 14.68
N THR A 2 -69.84 -12.52 14.42
CA THR A 2 -68.53 -12.53 15.07
C THR A 2 -67.57 -11.72 14.22
N THR A 3 -67.12 -10.57 14.73
CA THR A 3 -66.12 -9.73 14.10
C THR A 3 -64.74 -10.33 14.38
N GLU A 4 -64.03 -10.82 13.34
CA GLU A 4 -62.64 -11.19 13.41
C GLU A 4 -61.77 -9.94 13.65
N PRO A 5 -60.76 -10.03 14.48
CA PRO A 5 -59.81 -8.93 14.67
C PRO A 5 -58.85 -8.86 13.48
N THR A 6 -58.85 -7.73 12.77
CA THR A 6 -57.90 -7.39 11.73
C THR A 6 -56.51 -7.25 12.40
N THR A 7 -55.59 -8.19 12.16
CA THR A 7 -54.20 -8.10 12.56
C THR A 7 -53.54 -6.98 11.76
N ALA A 8 -53.22 -5.86 12.42
CA ALA A 8 -52.42 -4.79 11.82
C ALA A 8 -51.01 -5.35 11.55
N ALA A 9 -50.56 -5.26 10.30
CA ALA A 9 -49.21 -5.62 9.91
C ALA A 9 -48.20 -4.78 10.71
N ALA A 10 -47.19 -5.43 11.29
CA ALA A 10 -46.10 -4.75 11.98
C ALA A 10 -45.41 -3.75 11.03
N PRO A 11 -45.04 -2.54 11.49
CA PRO A 11 -44.35 -1.59 10.65
C PRO A 11 -43.07 -2.22 10.07
N ALA A 12 -42.90 -2.12 8.75
CA ALA A 12 -41.71 -2.64 8.06
C ALA A 12 -40.45 -1.99 8.66
N ASP A 13 -39.43 -2.79 8.98
CA ASP A 13 -38.15 -2.29 9.46
C ASP A 13 -37.53 -1.34 8.42
N PRO A 14 -37.41 -0.02 8.69
CA PRO A 14 -36.90 0.94 7.70
C PRO A 14 -35.46 0.68 7.29
N LEU A 15 -34.70 -0.09 8.09
CA LEU A 15 -33.32 -0.47 7.80
C LEU A 15 -33.20 -1.81 7.04
N ALA A 16 -34.29 -2.58 6.91
CA ALA A 16 -34.23 -3.89 6.25
C ALA A 16 -33.74 -3.80 4.80
N ALA A 17 -34.27 -2.82 4.03
CA ALA A 17 -33.83 -2.59 2.65
C ALA A 17 -32.36 -2.18 2.54
N LEU A 18 -31.87 -1.34 3.46
CA LEU A 18 -30.47 -0.92 3.50
C LEU A 18 -29.55 -2.10 3.86
N ARG A 19 -29.95 -2.93 4.83
CA ARG A 19 -29.21 -4.14 5.20
C ARG A 19 -29.16 -5.13 4.04
N ALA A 20 -30.28 -5.37 3.36
CA ALA A 20 -30.34 -6.26 2.20
C ALA A 20 -29.43 -5.76 1.06
N ALA A 21 -29.49 -4.47 0.74
CA ALA A 21 -28.63 -3.87 -0.28
C ALA A 21 -27.13 -3.92 0.10
N ALA A 22 -26.79 -3.75 1.38
CA ALA A 22 -25.41 -3.90 1.86
C ALA A 22 -24.93 -5.35 1.72
N GLN A 23 -25.75 -6.32 2.11
CA GLN A 23 -25.43 -7.74 1.98
C GLN A 23 -25.28 -8.17 0.52
N GLU A 24 -26.13 -7.66 -0.37
CA GLU A 24 -26.03 -7.93 -1.80
C GLU A 24 -24.71 -7.37 -2.38
N ARG A 25 -24.34 -6.13 -2.05
CA ARG A 25 -23.05 -5.54 -2.45
C ARG A 25 -21.86 -6.37 -1.95
N THR A 26 -21.89 -6.81 -0.69
CA THR A 26 -20.82 -7.66 -0.13
C THR A 26 -20.72 -8.98 -0.90
N ARG A 27 -21.85 -9.67 -1.15
CA ARG A 27 -21.87 -10.92 -1.94
C ARG A 27 -21.35 -10.74 -3.36
N ALA A 28 -21.78 -9.66 -4.03
CA ALA A 28 -21.31 -9.35 -5.38
C ALA A 28 -19.81 -9.10 -5.43
N ARG A 29 -19.28 -8.36 -4.43
CA ARG A 29 -17.87 -8.09 -4.28
C ARG A 29 -17.07 -9.37 -4.03
N ASP A 30 -17.52 -10.22 -3.11
CA ASP A 30 -16.86 -11.50 -2.79
C ASP A 30 -16.85 -12.44 -4.03
N ALA A 31 -17.94 -12.48 -4.78
CA ALA A 31 -18.03 -13.23 -6.02
C ALA A 31 -17.04 -12.70 -7.08
N ALA A 32 -16.93 -11.37 -7.24
CA ALA A 32 -15.99 -10.75 -8.16
C ALA A 32 -14.54 -11.06 -7.76
N LYS A 33 -14.21 -10.97 -6.46
CA LYS A 33 -12.89 -11.35 -5.93
C LYS A 33 -12.55 -12.81 -6.20
N ALA A 34 -13.51 -13.72 -5.99
CA ALA A 34 -13.32 -15.15 -6.26
C ALA A 34 -13.09 -15.41 -7.75
N ALA A 35 -13.90 -14.80 -8.62
CA ALA A 35 -13.75 -14.93 -10.07
C ALA A 35 -12.38 -14.40 -10.57
N ASP A 36 -11.89 -13.27 -10.01
CA ASP A 36 -10.55 -12.78 -10.32
C ASP A 36 -9.47 -13.76 -9.87
N ALA A 37 -9.59 -14.35 -8.68
CA ALA A 37 -8.64 -15.33 -8.17
C ALA A 37 -8.58 -16.58 -9.06
N GLU A 38 -9.73 -17.08 -9.54
CA GLU A 38 -9.81 -18.20 -10.48
C GLU A 38 -9.16 -17.85 -11.83
N ARG A 39 -9.44 -16.66 -12.37
CA ARG A 39 -8.83 -16.16 -13.59
C ARG A 39 -7.29 -16.08 -13.44
N ARG A 40 -6.78 -15.47 -12.36
CA ARG A 40 -5.35 -15.36 -12.06
C ARG A 40 -4.67 -16.72 -11.97
N ALA A 41 -5.32 -17.70 -11.34
CA ALA A 41 -4.80 -19.07 -11.27
C ALA A 41 -4.74 -19.76 -12.64
N ALA A 42 -5.75 -19.54 -13.50
CA ALA A 42 -5.80 -20.10 -14.85
C ALA A 42 -4.77 -19.45 -15.81
N GLU A 43 -4.48 -18.17 -15.64
CA GLU A 43 -3.57 -17.39 -16.47
C GLU A 43 -2.14 -17.32 -15.90
N ALA A 44 -1.86 -18.06 -14.81
CA ALA A 44 -0.56 -18.06 -14.17
C ALA A 44 0.56 -18.47 -15.15
N ARG A 45 1.60 -17.66 -15.21
CA ARG A 45 2.77 -17.88 -16.07
C ARG A 45 4.04 -17.94 -15.23
N PRO A 46 5.10 -18.62 -15.72
CA PRO A 46 6.39 -18.59 -15.06
C PRO A 46 6.93 -17.15 -14.94
N LYS A 47 7.60 -16.88 -13.82
CA LYS A 47 8.28 -15.59 -13.59
C LYS A 47 9.38 -15.39 -14.65
N ARG A 48 9.45 -14.19 -15.20
CA ARG A 48 10.51 -13.78 -16.14
C ARG A 48 11.86 -13.70 -15.43
N SER A 49 12.93 -13.90 -16.20
CA SER A 49 14.30 -13.75 -15.72
C SER A 49 14.62 -12.31 -15.36
N ALA A 50 15.62 -12.11 -14.51
CA ALA A 50 16.12 -10.77 -14.16
C ALA A 50 16.58 -9.97 -15.41
N ALA A 51 17.13 -10.64 -16.44
CA ALA A 51 17.55 -9.98 -17.67
C ALA A 51 16.34 -9.42 -18.46
N GLU A 52 15.26 -10.20 -18.57
CA GLU A 52 14.03 -9.78 -19.22
C GLU A 52 13.36 -8.63 -18.44
N LEU A 53 13.34 -8.71 -17.10
CA LEU A 53 12.78 -7.66 -16.25
C LEU A 53 13.59 -6.37 -16.33
N LYS A 54 14.92 -6.42 -16.37
CA LYS A 54 15.79 -5.25 -16.56
C LYS A 54 15.57 -4.59 -17.92
N GLU A 55 15.32 -5.37 -18.97
CA GLU A 55 14.97 -4.82 -20.28
C GLU A 55 13.59 -4.11 -20.26
N ILE A 56 12.62 -4.65 -19.51
CA ILE A 56 11.33 -3.98 -19.31
C ILE A 56 11.53 -2.66 -18.55
N VAL A 57 12.38 -2.63 -17.52
CA VAL A 57 12.73 -1.38 -16.81
C VAL A 57 13.29 -0.35 -17.79
N ARG A 58 14.23 -0.72 -18.64
CA ARG A 58 14.83 0.20 -19.64
C ARG A 58 13.78 0.79 -20.56
N ARG A 59 12.83 -0.03 -21.06
CA ARG A 59 11.72 0.45 -21.90
C ARG A 59 10.76 1.35 -21.11
N GLY A 60 10.43 0.96 -19.88
CA GLY A 60 9.57 1.75 -18.99
C GLY A 60 10.18 3.11 -18.64
N GLN A 61 11.48 3.18 -18.42
CA GLN A 61 12.18 4.45 -18.21
C GLN A 61 12.08 5.36 -19.44
N ALA A 62 12.27 4.82 -20.63
CA ALA A 62 12.14 5.58 -21.87
C ALA A 62 10.71 6.09 -22.12
N GLU A 63 9.69 5.32 -21.71
CA GLU A 63 8.27 5.65 -21.91
C GLU A 63 7.74 6.63 -20.83
N LEU A 64 8.18 6.48 -19.57
CA LEU A 64 7.52 7.11 -18.43
C LEU A 64 8.32 8.26 -17.80
N HIS A 65 9.65 8.23 -17.89
CA HIS A 65 10.48 9.27 -17.31
C HIS A 65 10.42 10.58 -18.10
N GLY A 66 10.40 11.70 -17.40
CA GLY A 66 10.46 13.03 -17.99
C GLY A 66 11.87 13.47 -18.36
N PRO A 67 12.01 14.66 -18.98
CA PRO A 67 13.30 15.21 -19.40
C PRO A 67 14.31 15.26 -18.24
N GLY A 68 15.54 14.83 -18.51
CA GLY A 68 16.64 14.86 -17.54
C GLY A 68 16.69 13.68 -16.57
N TRP A 69 15.67 12.79 -16.56
CA TRP A 69 15.74 11.58 -15.78
C TRP A 69 16.56 10.48 -16.49
N PRO A 70 17.29 9.66 -15.72
CA PRO A 70 18.04 8.53 -16.29
C PRO A 70 17.13 7.61 -17.09
N GLY A 71 17.54 7.29 -18.33
CA GLY A 71 16.81 6.39 -19.21
C GLY A 71 15.60 7.00 -19.91
N ALA A 72 15.25 8.26 -19.67
CA ALA A 72 14.19 8.96 -20.39
C ALA A 72 14.45 9.01 -21.91
N SER A 73 13.39 8.99 -22.70
CA SER A 73 13.50 9.24 -24.14
C SER A 73 14.05 10.64 -24.40
N PRO A 74 14.91 10.84 -25.43
CA PRO A 74 15.31 12.18 -25.87
C PRO A 74 14.14 13.09 -26.23
N ASP A 75 13.02 12.50 -26.66
CA ASP A 75 11.82 13.23 -27.08
C ASP A 75 10.81 13.42 -25.93
N ALA A 76 11.15 13.00 -24.71
CA ALA A 76 10.27 13.16 -23.55
C ALA A 76 10.02 14.64 -23.26
N THR A 77 8.75 15.05 -23.18
CA THR A 77 8.34 16.43 -22.89
C THR A 77 7.83 16.62 -21.46
N ARG A 78 7.44 15.54 -20.80
CA ARG A 78 6.98 15.50 -19.41
C ARG A 78 7.23 14.13 -18.79
N GLU A 79 7.09 14.05 -17.51
CA GLU A 79 7.01 12.79 -16.77
C GLU A 79 5.57 12.21 -16.83
N ALA A 80 5.44 10.89 -16.81
CA ALA A 80 4.14 10.21 -16.81
C ALA A 80 3.36 10.50 -15.52
N THR A 81 2.03 10.53 -15.62
CA THR A 81 1.15 10.63 -14.43
C THR A 81 1.11 9.31 -13.67
N ALA A 82 0.57 9.36 -12.45
CA ALA A 82 0.41 8.15 -11.64
C ALA A 82 -0.42 7.06 -12.36
N GLU A 83 -1.51 7.47 -13.01
CA GLU A 83 -2.40 6.58 -13.75
C GLU A 83 -1.68 5.98 -14.98
N GLU A 84 -0.88 6.74 -15.68
CA GLU A 84 -0.09 6.26 -16.83
C GLU A 84 0.94 5.22 -16.38
N VAL A 85 1.63 5.45 -15.24
CA VAL A 85 2.59 4.50 -14.66
C VAL A 85 1.88 3.21 -14.25
N VAL A 86 0.72 3.29 -13.60
CA VAL A 86 -0.06 2.11 -13.20
C VAL A 86 -0.60 1.36 -14.40
N ALA A 87 -1.11 2.06 -15.42
CA ALA A 87 -1.60 1.44 -16.65
C ALA A 87 -0.47 0.70 -17.40
N TRP A 88 0.72 1.29 -17.45
CA TRP A 88 1.92 0.64 -17.97
C TRP A 88 2.24 -0.63 -17.20
N ALA A 89 2.26 -0.56 -15.86
CA ALA A 89 2.56 -1.73 -15.02
C ALA A 89 1.52 -2.84 -15.20
N ALA A 90 0.23 -2.51 -15.26
CA ALA A 90 -0.84 -3.48 -15.49
C ALA A 90 -0.70 -4.19 -16.85
N ARG A 91 -0.33 -3.43 -17.89
CA ARG A 91 -0.09 -3.97 -19.24
C ARG A 91 1.14 -4.89 -19.31
N GLU A 92 2.25 -4.48 -18.70
CA GLU A 92 3.53 -5.21 -18.78
C GLU A 92 3.56 -6.45 -17.86
N PHE A 93 2.98 -6.36 -16.66
CA PHE A 93 3.14 -7.38 -15.62
C PHE A 93 1.87 -8.18 -15.33
N GLY A 94 0.70 -7.74 -15.77
CA GLY A 94 -0.56 -8.44 -15.52
C GLY A 94 -0.78 -8.67 -14.03
N ASP A 95 -0.86 -9.94 -13.60
CA ASP A 95 -1.12 -10.31 -12.21
C ASP A 95 0.14 -10.46 -11.34
N SER A 96 1.33 -10.25 -11.93
CA SER A 96 2.58 -10.28 -11.18
C SER A 96 2.91 -8.95 -10.47
N VAL A 97 1.89 -8.14 -10.17
CA VAL A 97 1.98 -6.82 -9.50
C VAL A 97 1.57 -6.94 -8.05
N ALA A 98 2.35 -6.35 -7.16
CA ALA A 98 1.97 -6.13 -5.76
C ALA A 98 2.11 -4.67 -5.36
N VAL A 99 1.24 -4.18 -4.47
CA VAL A 99 1.28 -2.82 -3.91
C VAL A 99 1.73 -2.92 -2.46
N ALA A 100 2.82 -2.28 -2.07
CA ALA A 100 3.20 -2.18 -0.66
C ALA A 100 2.56 -0.92 -0.04
N CYS A 101 1.74 -1.11 1.00
CA CYS A 101 1.03 -0.03 1.65
C CYS A 101 1.21 -0.08 3.18
N SER A 102 1.57 1.06 3.78
CA SER A 102 1.73 1.21 5.24
C SER A 102 0.43 1.52 5.97
N MET A 103 -0.66 1.75 5.25
CA MET A 103 -1.96 2.19 5.76
C MET A 103 -1.89 3.55 6.52
N ALA A 104 -0.94 4.41 6.16
CA ALA A 104 -1.00 5.82 6.51
C ALA A 104 -2.12 6.54 5.74
N ASP A 105 -2.36 6.08 4.53
CA ASP A 105 -3.49 6.41 3.66
C ASP A 105 -3.74 5.25 2.69
N ALA A 106 -4.85 5.30 1.99
CA ALA A 106 -5.22 4.32 0.97
C ALA A 106 -5.11 4.89 -0.47
N VAL A 107 -4.42 6.01 -0.67
CA VAL A 107 -4.35 6.67 -1.98
C VAL A 107 -3.64 5.78 -3.01
N LEU A 108 -2.49 5.22 -2.68
CA LEU A 108 -1.79 4.33 -3.60
C LEU A 108 -2.62 3.10 -3.98
N PRO A 109 -3.18 2.32 -3.02
CA PRO A 109 -4.09 1.23 -3.34
C PRO A 109 -5.27 1.66 -4.22
N HIS A 110 -5.86 2.85 -3.96
CA HIS A 110 -6.98 3.37 -4.74
C HIS A 110 -6.60 3.68 -6.18
N VAL A 111 -5.49 4.40 -6.41
CA VAL A 111 -4.98 4.69 -7.76
C VAL A 111 -4.72 3.41 -8.54
N VAL A 112 -4.14 2.40 -7.89
CA VAL A 112 -3.84 1.12 -8.56
C VAL A 112 -5.11 0.32 -8.81
N ALA A 113 -6.01 0.21 -7.83
CA ALA A 113 -7.24 -0.57 -7.95
C ALA A 113 -8.22 0.00 -9.00
N ALA A 114 -8.20 1.32 -9.23
CA ALA A 114 -8.99 1.96 -10.28
C ALA A 114 -8.64 1.45 -11.71
N ILE A 115 -7.43 0.95 -11.90
CA ILE A 115 -6.94 0.42 -13.18
C ILE A 115 -6.83 -1.10 -13.14
N LYS A 116 -6.39 -1.65 -12.01
CA LYS A 116 -6.21 -3.09 -11.79
C LYS A 116 -6.96 -3.50 -10.51
N PRO A 117 -8.27 -3.76 -10.59
CA PRO A 117 -9.03 -4.29 -9.46
C PRO A 117 -8.42 -5.60 -8.93
N TRP A 118 -8.64 -5.87 -7.65
CA TRP A 118 -8.20 -7.06 -6.92
C TRP A 118 -6.66 -7.24 -6.87
N VAL A 119 -5.90 -6.17 -7.12
CA VAL A 119 -4.45 -6.19 -6.93
C VAL A 119 -4.11 -6.56 -5.48
N ASP A 120 -3.02 -7.33 -5.30
CA ASP A 120 -2.51 -7.68 -3.99
C ASP A 120 -1.91 -6.45 -3.31
N VAL A 121 -2.47 -6.07 -2.17
CA VAL A 121 -1.95 -4.99 -1.30
C VAL A 121 -1.26 -5.62 -0.11
N LEU A 122 0.05 -5.52 -0.10
CA LEU A 122 0.93 -6.08 0.91
C LEU A 122 0.93 -5.18 2.15
N PHE A 123 0.40 -5.69 3.25
CA PHE A 123 0.43 -5.03 4.56
C PHE A 123 1.43 -5.74 5.47
N LEU A 124 2.49 -5.03 5.86
CA LEU A 124 3.49 -5.55 6.79
C LEU A 124 2.97 -5.43 8.22
N ASP A 125 2.35 -6.47 8.74
CA ASP A 125 1.96 -6.52 10.15
C ASP A 125 3.17 -6.76 11.05
N THR A 126 3.73 -5.68 11.53
CA THR A 126 4.92 -5.73 12.38
C THR A 126 4.63 -6.16 13.82
N GLY A 127 3.37 -6.27 14.23
CA GLY A 127 2.95 -6.48 15.63
C GLY A 127 3.13 -5.25 16.52
N TYR A 128 3.48 -4.08 15.94
CA TYR A 128 3.72 -2.82 16.65
C TYR A 128 2.94 -1.65 16.06
N HIS A 129 1.90 -1.91 15.26
CA HIS A 129 1.11 -0.83 14.69
C HIS A 129 0.19 -0.19 15.72
N PHE A 130 -0.23 1.05 15.43
CA PHE A 130 -1.36 1.70 16.10
C PHE A 130 -2.66 0.97 15.77
N ALA A 131 -3.65 1.05 16.66
CA ALA A 131 -4.98 0.51 16.41
C ALA A 131 -5.63 1.14 15.17
N GLU A 132 -5.40 2.44 14.94
CA GLU A 132 -5.87 3.21 13.79
C GLU A 132 -5.31 2.66 12.46
N THR A 133 -4.08 2.15 12.47
CA THR A 133 -3.48 1.52 11.28
C THR A 133 -4.16 0.21 10.92
N TYR A 134 -4.49 -0.62 11.91
CA TYR A 134 -5.30 -1.82 11.70
C TYR A 134 -6.71 -1.47 11.25
N GLY A 135 -7.35 -0.47 11.88
CA GLY A 135 -8.67 0.03 11.46
C GLY A 135 -8.69 0.55 10.02
N THR A 136 -7.63 1.25 9.59
CA THR A 136 -7.49 1.70 8.20
C THR A 136 -7.32 0.51 7.25
N ARG A 137 -6.51 -0.48 7.62
CA ARG A 137 -6.32 -1.72 6.86
C ARG A 137 -7.65 -2.46 6.66
N ASP A 138 -8.44 -2.61 7.72
CA ASP A 138 -9.73 -3.31 7.68
C ASP A 138 -10.77 -2.53 6.85
N ALA A 139 -10.75 -1.20 6.96
CA ALA A 139 -11.60 -0.34 6.16
C ALA A 139 -11.27 -0.43 4.66
N VAL A 140 -9.99 -0.47 4.30
CA VAL A 140 -9.52 -0.69 2.91
C VAL A 140 -9.98 -2.05 2.40
N GLU A 141 -9.78 -3.12 3.17
CA GLU A 141 -10.20 -4.47 2.80
C GLU A 141 -11.69 -4.58 2.53
N THR A 142 -12.52 -3.85 3.29
CA THR A 142 -13.98 -3.95 3.18
C THR A 142 -14.59 -3.03 2.15
N SER A 143 -13.94 -1.92 1.79
CA SER A 143 -14.51 -0.88 0.93
C SER A 143 -13.88 -0.73 -0.45
N MET A 144 -12.69 -1.32 -0.68
CA MET A 144 -11.96 -1.18 -1.95
C MET A 144 -11.80 -2.53 -2.64
N ASP A 145 -11.79 -2.52 -3.98
CA ASP A 145 -11.58 -3.73 -4.79
C ASP A 145 -10.11 -4.11 -4.84
N VAL A 146 -9.58 -4.53 -3.69
CA VAL A 146 -8.21 -4.99 -3.48
C VAL A 146 -8.19 -6.32 -2.74
N THR A 147 -7.07 -7.03 -2.80
CA THR A 147 -6.79 -8.20 -1.98
C THR A 147 -5.73 -7.85 -0.95
N ILE A 148 -6.11 -7.71 0.31
CA ILE A 148 -5.13 -7.50 1.38
C ILE A 148 -4.37 -8.80 1.62
N VAL A 149 -3.04 -8.68 1.67
CA VAL A 149 -2.11 -9.76 1.98
C VAL A 149 -1.32 -9.36 3.20
N ASP A 150 -1.70 -9.90 4.36
CA ASP A 150 -0.98 -9.67 5.61
C ASP A 150 0.35 -10.42 5.59
N ILE A 151 1.43 -9.69 5.84
CA ILE A 151 2.78 -10.23 5.92
C ILE A 151 3.25 -10.12 7.36
N THR A 152 3.38 -11.25 8.03
CA THR A 152 3.83 -11.32 9.42
C THR A 152 5.32 -11.68 9.48
N PRO A 153 6.06 -11.17 10.45
CA PRO A 153 7.41 -11.62 10.76
C PRO A 153 7.46 -13.10 11.13
N ARG A 154 8.61 -13.72 10.96
CA ARG A 154 8.81 -15.15 11.33
C ARG A 154 8.64 -15.42 12.81
N GLN A 155 8.90 -14.41 13.66
CA GLN A 155 8.75 -14.46 15.10
C GLN A 155 7.65 -13.52 15.55
N THR A 156 6.87 -13.93 16.53
CA THR A 156 6.00 -13.04 17.32
C THR A 156 6.85 -12.01 18.07
N VAL A 157 6.23 -10.97 18.62
CA VAL A 157 6.92 -10.00 19.48
C VAL A 157 7.52 -10.70 20.72
N ALA A 158 6.77 -11.63 21.34
CA ALA A 158 7.22 -12.36 22.51
C ALA A 158 8.45 -13.27 22.23
N GLU A 159 8.47 -13.95 21.10
CA GLU A 159 9.61 -14.75 20.66
C GLU A 159 10.83 -13.90 20.34
N GLN A 160 10.64 -12.75 19.69
CA GLN A 160 11.71 -11.78 19.45
C GLN A 160 12.27 -11.24 20.77
N ASP A 161 11.41 -10.92 21.75
CA ASP A 161 11.84 -10.46 23.07
C ASP A 161 12.61 -11.54 23.84
N ALA A 162 12.22 -12.79 23.69
CA ALA A 162 12.98 -13.91 24.29
C ALA A 162 14.35 -14.10 23.64
N ALA A 163 14.46 -13.94 22.31
CA ALA A 163 15.71 -14.14 21.57
C ALA A 163 16.67 -12.95 21.67
N HIS A 164 16.16 -11.72 21.65
CA HIS A 164 16.96 -10.49 21.54
C HIS A 164 16.83 -9.56 22.75
N GLY A 165 16.01 -9.90 23.74
CA GLY A 165 15.64 -9.04 24.86
C GLY A 165 14.54 -8.03 24.49
N LYS A 166 13.84 -7.51 25.50
CA LYS A 166 12.72 -6.58 25.32
C LYS A 166 13.14 -5.29 24.63
N ASP A 167 12.15 -4.67 23.96
CA ASP A 167 12.29 -3.36 23.33
C ASP A 167 13.43 -3.26 22.31
N LEU A 168 13.61 -4.29 21.49
CA LEU A 168 14.62 -4.30 20.41
C LEU A 168 14.51 -3.06 19.51
N TRP A 169 13.29 -2.55 19.30
CA TRP A 169 13.01 -1.34 18.51
C TRP A 169 13.71 -0.09 19.04
N SER A 170 14.00 -0.01 20.35
CA SER A 170 14.68 1.14 20.97
C SER A 170 16.19 0.96 21.06
N ARG A 171 16.68 -0.28 21.21
CA ARG A 171 18.10 -0.61 21.39
C ARG A 171 18.83 -0.83 20.07
N ASP A 172 18.17 -1.50 19.14
CA ASP A 172 18.65 -1.72 17.77
C ASP A 172 17.47 -1.64 16.78
N PRO A 173 17.05 -0.41 16.42
CA PRO A 173 15.97 -0.21 15.47
C PRO A 173 16.32 -0.72 14.06
N GLY A 174 17.60 -0.88 13.74
CA GLY A 174 18.07 -1.48 12.49
C GLY A 174 17.67 -2.95 12.42
N LEU A 175 18.11 -3.74 13.38
CA LEU A 175 17.79 -5.16 13.48
C LEU A 175 16.27 -5.40 13.62
N CYS A 176 15.57 -4.59 14.43
CA CYS A 176 14.13 -4.69 14.55
C CYS A 176 13.42 -4.51 13.19
N CYS A 177 13.80 -3.48 12.41
CA CYS A 177 13.25 -3.28 11.06
C CYS A 177 13.63 -4.41 10.11
N GLN A 178 14.86 -4.93 10.21
CA GLN A 178 15.31 -6.07 9.40
C GLN A 178 14.40 -7.28 9.61
N LEU A 179 14.21 -7.69 10.85
CA LEU A 179 13.44 -8.88 11.23
C LEU A 179 11.93 -8.71 10.96
N ARG A 180 11.39 -7.50 11.18
CA ARG A 180 9.93 -7.30 11.15
C ARG A 180 9.39 -6.67 9.87
N LYS A 181 10.27 -6.18 9.00
CA LYS A 181 9.85 -5.51 7.74
C LYS A 181 10.62 -6.00 6.53
N VAL A 182 11.95 -5.90 6.57
CA VAL A 182 12.79 -6.12 5.38
C VAL A 182 12.75 -7.58 4.95
N GLU A 183 13.04 -8.51 5.85
CA GLU A 183 13.02 -9.95 5.55
C GLU A 183 11.63 -10.45 5.15
N PRO A 184 10.55 -10.15 5.91
CA PRO A 184 9.22 -10.60 5.54
C PRO A 184 8.74 -10.07 4.18
N LEU A 185 9.04 -8.80 3.87
CA LEU A 185 8.70 -8.22 2.58
C LEU A 185 9.51 -8.87 1.45
N HIS A 186 10.82 -9.05 1.63
CA HIS A 186 11.68 -9.71 0.66
C HIS A 186 11.17 -11.11 0.32
N ASP A 187 10.89 -11.92 1.35
CA ASP A 187 10.37 -13.28 1.18
C ASP A 187 9.04 -13.27 0.39
N ARG A 188 8.16 -12.31 0.67
CA ARG A 188 6.87 -12.21 -0.02
C ARG A 188 7.00 -11.72 -1.46
N LEU A 189 7.88 -10.74 -1.71
CA LEU A 189 8.11 -10.18 -3.04
C LEU A 189 8.69 -11.20 -4.03
N ALA A 190 9.28 -12.29 -3.57
CA ALA A 190 9.75 -13.38 -4.44
C ALA A 190 8.63 -13.97 -5.34
N GLY A 191 7.36 -13.82 -4.94
CA GLY A 191 6.19 -14.25 -5.73
C GLY A 191 5.77 -13.29 -6.85
N TYR A 192 6.39 -12.10 -6.97
CA TYR A 192 5.99 -11.06 -7.91
C TYR A 192 7.14 -10.66 -8.84
N GLU A 193 6.83 -9.97 -9.93
CA GLU A 193 7.81 -9.41 -10.86
C GLU A 193 7.98 -7.90 -10.69
N VAL A 194 6.96 -7.24 -10.11
CA VAL A 194 6.98 -5.81 -9.83
C VAL A 194 6.26 -5.49 -8.53
N TRP A 195 6.80 -4.54 -7.80
CA TRP A 195 6.12 -3.95 -6.66
C TRP A 195 5.95 -2.44 -6.81
N VAL A 196 4.83 -1.97 -6.31
CA VAL A 196 4.41 -0.58 -6.36
C VAL A 196 4.55 0.03 -4.98
N THR A 197 5.19 1.20 -4.89
CA THR A 197 5.39 1.91 -3.62
C THR A 197 4.84 3.32 -3.66
N GLY A 198 4.41 3.82 -2.48
CA GLY A 198 3.89 5.17 -2.32
C GLY A 198 4.97 6.22 -1.98
N VAL A 199 6.23 5.97 -2.30
CA VAL A 199 7.32 6.92 -2.04
C VAL A 199 7.11 8.19 -2.85
N ARG A 200 7.19 9.35 -2.17
CA ARG A 200 7.19 10.68 -2.81
C ARG A 200 8.54 11.36 -2.62
N ARG A 201 8.96 12.13 -3.62
CA ARG A 201 10.27 12.81 -3.63
C ARG A 201 10.38 13.86 -2.54
N GLU A 202 9.27 14.52 -2.20
CA GLU A 202 9.25 15.57 -1.16
C GLU A 202 9.38 15.05 0.28
N GLU A 203 9.14 13.73 0.52
CA GLU A 203 9.08 13.20 1.88
C GLU A 203 10.41 13.26 2.65
N ALA A 204 11.52 13.21 1.93
CA ALA A 204 12.86 13.30 2.52
C ALA A 204 13.93 13.57 1.45
N PRO A 205 15.05 14.22 1.82
CA PRO A 205 16.19 14.41 0.89
C PRO A 205 16.70 13.11 0.27
N THR A 206 16.66 12.00 1.03
CA THR A 206 17.04 10.66 0.55
C THR A 206 16.14 10.12 -0.55
N ARG A 207 14.95 10.72 -0.74
CA ARG A 207 13.95 10.31 -1.73
C ARG A 207 13.85 11.23 -2.94
N SER A 208 14.53 12.38 -2.92
CA SER A 208 14.43 13.41 -3.98
C SER A 208 14.73 12.90 -5.38
N ALA A 209 15.57 11.87 -5.51
CA ALA A 209 15.93 11.24 -6.78
C ALA A 209 15.15 9.91 -7.03
N THR A 210 13.97 9.72 -6.43
CA THR A 210 13.15 8.51 -6.67
C THR A 210 12.59 8.50 -8.09
N PRO A 211 12.94 7.52 -8.94
CA PRO A 211 12.43 7.41 -10.30
C PRO A 211 11.03 6.78 -10.32
N LEU A 212 10.27 6.97 -11.40
CA LEU A 212 8.98 6.30 -11.58
C LEU A 212 9.14 4.79 -11.73
N VAL A 213 10.18 4.36 -12.46
CA VAL A 213 10.49 2.95 -12.72
C VAL A 213 11.97 2.70 -12.49
N THR A 214 12.29 1.63 -11.77
CA THR A 214 13.67 1.21 -11.53
C THR A 214 13.77 -0.30 -11.31
N TRP A 215 14.97 -0.82 -11.42
CA TRP A 215 15.31 -2.15 -10.96
C TRP A 215 15.65 -2.12 -9.46
N ASP A 216 15.01 -2.97 -8.69
CA ASP A 216 15.32 -3.16 -7.26
C ASP A 216 16.33 -4.32 -7.13
N GLU A 217 17.61 -3.98 -7.01
CA GLU A 217 18.67 -4.98 -6.92
C GLU A 217 18.54 -5.85 -5.66
N LYS A 218 18.04 -5.28 -4.57
CA LYS A 218 17.89 -5.98 -3.29
C LYS A 218 16.85 -7.08 -3.35
N ASN A 219 15.72 -6.80 -4.00
CA ASN A 219 14.61 -7.73 -4.10
C ASN A 219 14.59 -8.51 -5.44
N GLY A 220 15.42 -8.14 -6.40
CA GLY A 220 15.54 -8.83 -7.68
C GLY A 220 14.28 -8.72 -8.55
N LEU A 221 13.61 -7.57 -8.53
CA LEU A 221 12.39 -7.30 -9.29
C LEU A 221 12.26 -5.83 -9.67
N VAL A 222 11.23 -5.51 -10.43
CA VAL A 222 10.94 -4.12 -10.84
C VAL A 222 10.28 -3.39 -9.69
N LYS A 223 10.65 -2.11 -9.49
CA LYS A 223 10.01 -1.20 -8.54
C LYS A 223 9.45 -0.01 -9.28
N ILE A 224 8.19 0.32 -9.01
CA ILE A 224 7.55 1.52 -9.54
C ILE A 224 7.03 2.41 -8.42
N ASN A 225 7.10 3.72 -8.63
CA ASN A 225 6.71 4.74 -7.67
C ASN A 225 5.75 5.73 -8.35
N PRO A 226 4.48 5.38 -8.56
CA PRO A 226 3.55 6.21 -9.34
C PRO A 226 3.32 7.60 -8.73
N LEU A 227 3.42 7.70 -7.39
CA LEU A 227 3.21 8.94 -6.65
C LEU A 227 4.50 9.75 -6.45
N ALA A 228 5.63 9.37 -7.10
CA ALA A 228 6.93 9.97 -6.81
C ALA A 228 6.95 11.50 -6.99
N ALA A 229 6.25 12.01 -7.97
CA ALA A 229 6.17 13.46 -8.26
C ALA A 229 5.11 14.20 -7.42
N TRP A 230 4.24 13.48 -6.69
CA TRP A 230 3.15 14.10 -5.95
C TRP A 230 3.64 14.78 -4.68
N THR A 231 3.04 15.93 -4.38
CA THR A 231 3.13 16.59 -3.08
C THR A 231 2.12 15.97 -2.09
N PHE A 232 2.30 16.25 -0.80
CA PHE A 232 1.33 15.84 0.21
C PHE A 232 -0.03 16.51 0.02
N ASP A 233 -0.02 17.76 -0.42
CA ASP A 233 -1.26 18.51 -0.73
C ASP A 233 -2.00 17.88 -1.92
N GLU A 234 -1.30 17.45 -2.96
CA GLU A 234 -1.90 16.72 -4.10
C GLU A 234 -2.47 15.36 -3.66
N LEU A 235 -1.77 14.64 -2.78
CA LEU A 235 -2.28 13.41 -2.19
C LEU A 235 -3.57 13.64 -1.41
N LEU A 236 -3.63 14.67 -0.56
CA LEU A 236 -4.83 15.03 0.20
C LEU A 236 -5.96 15.52 -0.70
N ALA A 237 -5.65 16.30 -1.75
CA ALA A 237 -6.63 16.74 -2.73
C ALA A 237 -7.24 15.55 -3.49
N TYR A 238 -6.42 14.59 -3.90
CA TYR A 238 -6.89 13.34 -4.49
C TYR A 238 -7.77 12.55 -3.53
N ALA A 239 -7.32 12.35 -2.28
CA ALA A 239 -8.07 11.63 -1.26
C ALA A 239 -9.44 12.28 -1.01
N THR A 240 -9.50 13.60 -0.92
CA THR A 240 -10.74 14.37 -0.74
C THR A 240 -11.68 14.20 -1.94
N LYS A 241 -11.15 14.38 -3.15
CA LYS A 241 -11.93 14.28 -4.40
C LYS A 241 -12.55 12.90 -4.59
N HIS A 242 -11.80 11.85 -4.26
CA HIS A 242 -12.21 10.47 -4.48
C HIS A 242 -12.74 9.77 -3.21
N GLN A 243 -12.86 10.50 -2.08
CA GLN A 243 -13.31 9.99 -0.79
C GLN A 243 -12.48 8.78 -0.31
N VAL A 244 -11.16 8.85 -0.55
CA VAL A 244 -10.22 7.78 -0.18
C VAL A 244 -9.98 7.78 1.33
N ILE A 245 -9.89 6.61 1.92
CA ILE A 245 -9.63 6.41 3.34
C ILE A 245 -8.25 6.96 3.71
N LEU A 246 -8.23 7.81 4.73
CA LEU A 246 -7.01 8.30 5.39
C LEU A 246 -6.97 7.74 6.81
N ASN A 247 -5.76 7.44 7.28
CA ASN A 247 -5.56 7.05 8.68
C ASN A 247 -5.87 8.26 9.58
N PRO A 248 -6.75 8.12 10.60
CA PRO A 248 -7.13 9.23 11.46
C PRO A 248 -5.96 9.89 12.19
N LEU A 249 -4.87 9.18 12.42
CA LEU A 249 -3.65 9.74 13.02
C LEU A 249 -3.05 10.91 12.22
N LEU A 250 -3.30 11.00 10.91
CA LEU A 250 -2.87 12.16 10.10
C LEU A 250 -3.47 13.47 10.64
N ASN A 251 -4.73 13.42 11.13
CA ASN A 251 -5.38 14.57 11.74
C ASN A 251 -4.94 14.82 13.19
N ASP A 252 -4.30 13.82 13.82
CA ASP A 252 -3.84 13.87 15.21
C ASP A 252 -2.36 14.26 15.35
N GLY A 253 -1.78 14.86 14.30
CA GLY A 253 -0.39 15.34 14.31
C GLY A 253 0.66 14.28 14.05
N TYR A 254 0.31 13.21 13.32
CA TYR A 254 1.24 12.18 12.84
C TYR A 254 1.37 12.23 11.31
N PRO A 255 2.09 13.19 10.75
CA PRO A 255 2.20 13.33 9.27
C PRO A 255 2.98 12.19 8.60
N SER A 256 3.71 11.39 9.38
CA SER A 256 4.40 10.18 8.94
C SER A 256 4.14 9.06 9.94
N ILE A 257 3.44 8.01 9.53
CA ILE A 257 3.00 6.93 10.40
C ILE A 257 3.86 5.68 10.19
N GLY A 258 4.29 5.05 11.28
CA GLY A 258 5.00 3.78 11.28
C GLY A 258 4.58 2.92 12.46
N CYS A 259 5.51 2.11 13.01
CA CYS A 259 5.26 1.39 14.25
C CYS A 259 5.02 2.36 15.41
N ALA A 260 4.05 2.09 16.28
CA ALA A 260 3.68 2.96 17.40
C ALA A 260 4.88 3.34 18.29
N PRO A 261 5.75 2.40 18.73
CA PRO A 261 6.90 2.77 19.56
C PRO A 261 7.99 3.58 18.82
N CYS A 262 7.95 3.62 17.48
CA CYS A 262 8.91 4.36 16.66
C CYS A 262 8.32 5.65 16.06
N THR A 263 7.15 6.10 16.51
CA THR A 263 6.45 7.24 15.91
C THR A 263 5.87 8.14 17.00
N ARG A 264 6.20 9.41 16.99
CA ARG A 264 5.61 10.45 17.86
C ARG A 264 4.86 11.49 17.04
N ARG A 265 4.05 12.27 17.70
CA ARG A 265 3.46 13.49 17.13
C ARG A 265 4.55 14.48 16.74
N VAL A 266 4.25 15.27 15.72
CA VAL A 266 5.12 16.33 15.20
C VAL A 266 4.43 17.67 15.45
N ALA A 267 5.18 18.65 15.96
CA ALA A 267 4.64 19.97 16.18
C ALA A 267 4.46 20.74 14.86
N PRO A 268 3.52 21.69 14.77
CA PRO A 268 3.37 22.51 13.58
C PRO A 268 4.69 23.23 13.20
N GLY A 269 5.11 23.07 11.95
CA GLY A 269 6.34 23.65 11.41
C GLY A 269 7.61 22.79 11.58
N GLU A 270 7.54 21.66 12.29
CA GLU A 270 8.63 20.67 12.29
C GLU A 270 8.60 19.85 10.98
N ASP A 271 9.75 19.25 10.65
CA ASP A 271 9.85 18.28 9.55
C ASP A 271 8.82 17.15 9.77
N PRO A 272 7.96 16.84 8.79
CA PRO A 272 6.93 15.80 8.90
C PRO A 272 7.46 14.43 9.33
N ARG A 273 8.73 14.12 9.08
CA ARG A 273 9.36 12.86 9.46
C ARG A 273 10.14 12.93 10.78
N SER A 274 10.27 14.11 11.42
CA SER A 274 10.95 14.27 12.70
C SER A 274 10.36 13.39 13.83
N GLY A 275 9.10 12.99 13.68
CA GLY A 275 8.43 12.04 14.59
C GLY A 275 8.88 10.58 14.44
N ARG A 276 9.62 10.23 13.36
CA ARG A 276 10.06 8.85 13.10
C ARG A 276 11.41 8.59 13.78
N TRP A 277 11.49 7.52 14.56
CA TRP A 277 12.69 7.15 15.33
C TRP A 277 13.28 8.32 16.14
N ALA A 278 12.43 9.19 16.68
CA ALA A 278 12.86 10.37 17.41
C ALA A 278 13.82 10.00 18.56
N GLY A 279 14.99 10.67 18.58
CA GLY A 279 16.05 10.36 19.54
C GLY A 279 16.97 9.20 19.16
N LEU A 280 16.78 8.60 17.97
CA LEU A 280 17.64 7.54 17.45
C LEU A 280 18.33 8.02 16.16
N ASP A 281 19.55 7.54 15.92
CA ASP A 281 20.30 7.81 14.69
C ASP A 281 19.79 6.92 13.54
N LYS A 282 18.55 7.20 13.08
CA LYS A 282 17.89 6.48 12.01
C LYS A 282 16.88 7.35 11.28
N THR A 283 16.93 7.37 9.96
CA THR A 283 16.05 8.16 9.09
C THR A 283 15.17 7.32 8.16
N GLU A 284 15.58 6.08 7.85
CA GLU A 284 14.85 5.17 6.96
C GLU A 284 14.76 3.75 7.52
N CYS A 285 13.69 3.04 7.18
CA CYS A 285 13.44 1.68 7.67
C CYS A 285 14.20 0.58 6.90
N GLY A 286 14.90 0.94 5.82
CA GLY A 286 15.64 -0.01 4.99
C GLY A 286 14.83 -0.75 3.93
N LEU A 287 13.55 -0.39 3.74
CA LEU A 287 12.71 -0.96 2.67
C LEU A 287 13.01 -0.34 1.29
N HIS A 288 13.43 0.92 1.28
CA HIS A 288 13.56 1.72 0.06
C HIS A 288 15.00 2.17 -0.22
N VAL A 289 15.96 1.65 0.53
CA VAL A 289 17.40 1.91 0.41
C VAL A 289 18.16 0.65 0.07
#